data_1e8bea1096b92e8cdaed4ef7acbbb43c
#
_entry.id   1e8bea1096b92e8cdaed4ef7acbbb43c
#
_cell.length_a   1.000
_cell.length_b   1.000
_cell.length_c   1.000
_cell.angle_alpha   90.00
_cell.angle_beta   90.00
_cell.angle_gamma   90.00
#
_symmetry.space_group_name_H-M   'P 1'
#
loop_
_entity.id
_entity.type
_entity.pdbx_description
1 polymer ?
#
loop_
_entity_poly.entity_id
_entity_poly.type
_entity_poly.pdbx_seq_one_letter_code
_entity_poly.pdbx_strand_id
1 'polypeptide(L)'
;PALGTPLRRALDDAGKYFQRGDDAGPWAAVPGGSDSTAHLACRQSYSILMTDGYWNGAAATSPANANNDGTAGSEITRPAGPSYTYSPVSPFTDSYSDSLADVAMYYWRSDLRSTIDNKVPSTTANPAFWQHMVTYGVGLGVSGTVDPEDAFAAIGDTTTTISWPDPSASDTAKIDDLLHAGVNSRGGFFSAADPVEFAEGLSRVLVAINERTASGSNVAANSVALKEETRIFQASFVAGKWTGELASYAISAAGVAATPEWRGSQGIPVVANRDVFTWS
;
A
#
# COMPACT_ATOMS: atom_id res chain seq x y z
N PRO A 1 24.67 27.05 5.26
CA PRO A 1 23.52 27.11 4.38
C PRO A 1 22.35 26.52 5.12
N ALA A 2 21.30 27.30 5.36
CA ALA A 2 20.05 26.76 5.87
C ALA A 2 19.46 25.90 4.75
N LEU A 3 19.79 24.62 4.76
CA LEU A 3 19.14 23.64 3.91
C LEU A 3 17.79 23.40 4.58
N GLY A 4 16.71 23.82 3.92
CA GLY A 4 15.36 23.56 4.40
C GLY A 4 15.07 22.06 4.48
N THR A 5 13.86 21.71 4.87
CA THR A 5 13.34 20.34 4.90
C THR A 5 12.48 20.11 3.64
N PRO A 6 13.07 19.82 2.45
CA PRO A 6 12.38 19.80 1.16
C PRO A 6 11.65 18.47 0.94
N LEU A 7 10.75 18.08 1.85
CA LEU A 7 10.08 16.77 1.81
C LEU A 7 9.26 16.55 0.52
N ARG A 8 8.61 17.61 0.01
CA ARG A 8 7.85 17.53 -1.26
C ARG A 8 8.74 17.13 -2.43
N ARG A 9 9.91 17.75 -2.53
CA ARG A 9 10.91 17.42 -3.56
C ARG A 9 11.49 16.02 -3.32
N ALA A 10 11.78 15.65 -2.08
CA ALA A 10 12.33 14.34 -1.75
C ALA A 10 11.33 13.22 -2.11
N LEU A 11 10.04 13.41 -1.83
CA LEU A 11 8.99 12.46 -2.18
C LEU A 11 8.80 12.36 -3.71
N ASP A 12 8.88 13.51 -4.40
CA ASP A 12 8.84 13.57 -5.88
C ASP A 12 10.03 12.82 -6.50
N ASP A 13 11.24 13.01 -5.96
CA ASP A 13 12.43 12.31 -6.46
C ASP A 13 12.37 10.80 -6.16
N ALA A 14 11.79 10.38 -5.03
CA ALA A 14 11.50 8.98 -4.74
C ALA A 14 10.48 8.39 -5.74
N GLY A 15 9.42 9.13 -6.06
CA GLY A 15 8.44 8.72 -7.07
C GLY A 15 9.06 8.56 -8.46
N LYS A 16 9.94 9.49 -8.87
CA LYS A 16 10.70 9.38 -10.13
C LYS A 16 11.63 8.17 -10.15
N TYR A 17 12.21 7.80 -9.01
CA TYR A 17 12.97 6.57 -8.92
C TYR A 17 12.10 5.36 -9.27
N PHE A 18 10.84 5.32 -8.81
CA PHE A 18 9.91 4.24 -9.16
C PHE A 18 9.37 4.31 -10.60
N GLN A 19 9.55 5.41 -11.31
CA GLN A 19 9.26 5.49 -12.75
C GLN A 19 10.39 4.93 -13.63
N ARG A 20 11.56 4.63 -13.07
CA ARG A 20 12.70 4.12 -13.84
C ARG A 20 12.39 2.78 -14.49
N GLY A 21 12.69 2.69 -15.78
CA GLY A 21 12.45 1.52 -16.62
C GLY A 21 13.70 0.75 -17.01
N ASP A 22 14.87 1.13 -16.49
CA ASP A 22 16.14 0.47 -16.78
C ASP A 22 16.41 -0.74 -15.86
N ASP A 23 17.36 -1.58 -16.24
CA ASP A 23 17.69 -2.81 -15.52
C ASP A 23 18.34 -2.57 -14.14
N ALA A 24 18.84 -1.38 -13.88
CA ALA A 24 19.29 -0.97 -12.55
C ALA A 24 18.17 -0.35 -11.71
N GLY A 25 16.97 -0.16 -12.27
CA GLY A 25 15.81 0.43 -11.63
C GLY A 25 15.12 -0.50 -10.62
N PRO A 26 14.11 0.03 -9.91
CA PRO A 26 13.47 -0.68 -8.80
C PRO A 26 12.67 -1.92 -9.21
N TRP A 27 12.30 -2.03 -10.49
CA TRP A 27 11.47 -3.13 -10.99
C TRP A 27 12.29 -4.31 -11.52
N ALA A 28 13.60 -4.12 -11.73
CA ALA A 28 14.50 -5.19 -12.15
C ALA A 28 14.51 -6.35 -11.13
N ALA A 29 14.79 -7.56 -11.55
CA ALA A 29 14.88 -8.72 -10.65
C ALA A 29 15.87 -8.46 -9.51
N VAL A 30 17.00 -7.83 -9.83
CA VAL A 30 18.01 -7.36 -8.87
C VAL A 30 18.22 -5.86 -9.09
N PRO A 31 17.55 -4.97 -8.32
CA PRO A 31 17.75 -3.53 -8.43
C PRO A 31 19.22 -3.13 -8.24
N GLY A 32 19.70 -2.21 -9.06
CA GLY A 32 21.12 -1.81 -9.07
C GLY A 32 22.06 -2.75 -9.82
N GLY A 33 21.55 -3.86 -10.33
CA GLY A 33 22.30 -4.78 -11.19
C GLY A 33 22.36 -4.34 -12.66
N SER A 34 22.90 -5.23 -13.49
CA SER A 34 22.94 -5.07 -14.95
C SER A 34 22.21 -6.22 -15.67
N ASP A 35 21.36 -6.94 -14.98
CA ASP A 35 20.64 -8.07 -15.51
C ASP A 35 19.39 -7.59 -16.26
N SER A 36 19.33 -7.85 -17.57
CA SER A 36 18.22 -7.50 -18.45
C SER A 36 17.04 -8.49 -18.39
N THR A 37 16.95 -9.29 -17.33
CA THR A 37 15.79 -10.18 -17.14
C THR A 37 14.48 -9.39 -16.97
N ALA A 38 13.37 -10.07 -17.21
CA ALA A 38 12.04 -9.46 -17.14
C ALA A 38 11.81 -8.75 -15.79
N HIS A 39 11.31 -7.52 -15.85
CA HIS A 39 10.95 -6.75 -14.67
C HIS A 39 9.80 -7.39 -13.89
N LEU A 40 9.80 -7.25 -12.57
CA LEU A 40 8.84 -7.88 -11.68
C LEU A 40 7.53 -7.06 -11.63
N ALA A 41 6.57 -7.45 -12.43
CA ALA A 41 5.29 -6.77 -12.60
C ALA A 41 4.40 -6.78 -11.34
N CYS A 42 4.61 -7.71 -10.42
CA CYS A 42 3.85 -7.84 -9.17
C CYS A 42 4.53 -7.17 -7.96
N ARG A 43 5.70 -6.55 -8.14
CA ARG A 43 6.43 -5.90 -7.04
C ARG A 43 5.65 -4.71 -6.51
N GLN A 44 5.54 -4.62 -5.18
CA GLN A 44 5.01 -3.45 -4.48
C GLN A 44 6.14 -2.48 -4.14
N SER A 45 5.83 -1.19 -4.09
CA SER A 45 6.81 -0.12 -3.86
C SER A 45 6.39 0.74 -2.68
N TYR A 46 7.33 1.01 -1.79
CA TYR A 46 7.09 1.73 -0.55
C TYR A 46 8.10 2.85 -0.37
N SER A 47 7.61 4.00 0.12
CA SER A 47 8.42 5.12 0.59
C SER A 47 8.13 5.36 2.06
N ILE A 48 9.16 5.57 2.87
CA ILE A 48 9.02 5.97 4.27
C ILE A 48 9.60 7.38 4.37
N LEU A 49 8.72 8.35 4.63
CA LEU A 49 9.07 9.76 4.74
C LEU A 49 9.10 10.16 6.20
N MET A 50 10.30 10.44 6.72
CA MET A 50 10.51 10.76 8.13
C MET A 50 10.94 12.19 8.32
N THR A 51 10.41 12.85 9.36
CA THR A 51 10.77 14.22 9.71
C THR A 51 10.68 14.45 11.21
N ASP A 52 11.57 15.28 11.72
CA ASP A 52 11.56 15.84 13.07
C ASP A 52 11.02 17.27 13.10
N GLY A 53 10.44 17.73 12.00
CA GLY A 53 9.95 19.10 11.85
C GLY A 53 9.01 19.26 10.67
N TYR A 54 8.91 20.49 10.20
CA TYR A 54 7.95 20.89 9.19
C TYR A 54 8.63 21.05 7.85
N TRP A 55 7.98 20.56 6.81
CA TRP A 55 8.53 20.72 5.48
C TRP A 55 8.60 22.19 5.04
N ASN A 56 9.65 22.54 4.34
CA ASN A 56 9.87 23.82 3.71
C ASN A 56 10.82 23.66 2.51
N GLY A 57 11.13 24.75 1.81
CA GLY A 57 12.08 24.73 0.69
C GLY A 57 11.46 24.26 -0.62
N ALA A 58 12.21 23.48 -1.39
CA ALA A 58 11.88 23.19 -2.78
C ALA A 58 10.56 22.46 -2.95
N ALA A 59 9.76 22.95 -3.88
CA ALA A 59 8.54 22.33 -4.36
C ALA A 59 8.82 21.03 -5.12
N ALA A 60 7.81 20.18 -5.25
CA ALA A 60 7.81 19.09 -6.22
C ALA A 60 7.82 19.63 -7.66
N THR A 61 8.10 18.79 -8.63
CA THR A 61 8.05 19.17 -10.04
C THR A 61 6.71 18.83 -10.67
N SER A 62 6.36 19.54 -11.73
CA SER A 62 5.18 19.18 -12.51
C SER A 62 5.34 17.78 -13.14
N PRO A 63 4.28 16.95 -13.14
CA PRO A 63 2.91 17.25 -12.69
C PRO A 63 2.61 16.90 -11.23
N ALA A 64 3.59 16.42 -10.44
CA ALA A 64 3.37 15.99 -9.06
C ALA A 64 2.97 17.14 -8.12
N ASN A 65 3.30 18.40 -8.47
CA ASN A 65 2.94 19.60 -7.71
C ASN A 65 1.55 20.18 -8.06
N ALA A 66 0.78 19.55 -8.94
CA ALA A 66 -0.60 19.96 -9.21
C ALA A 66 -1.54 19.50 -8.09
N ASN A 67 -2.77 20.03 -8.05
CA ASN A 67 -3.82 19.47 -7.18
C ASN A 67 -4.22 18.08 -7.71
N ASN A 68 -3.48 17.06 -7.27
CA ASN A 68 -3.59 15.70 -7.77
C ASN A 68 -4.71 14.92 -7.09
N ASP A 69 -5.04 15.23 -5.86
CA ASP A 69 -6.12 14.56 -5.14
C ASP A 69 -7.50 15.22 -5.39
N GLY A 70 -7.53 16.49 -5.74
CA GLY A 70 -8.74 17.17 -6.20
C GLY A 70 -9.05 16.99 -7.69
N THR A 71 -8.24 16.25 -8.44
CA THR A 71 -8.40 16.03 -9.88
C THR A 71 -8.53 14.56 -10.23
N ALA A 72 -9.44 14.19 -11.13
CA ALA A 72 -9.59 12.81 -11.59
C ALA A 72 -8.31 12.29 -12.26
N GLY A 73 -8.00 11.02 -12.02
CA GLY A 73 -6.89 10.33 -12.65
C GLY A 73 -7.19 9.88 -14.07
N SER A 74 -6.17 9.40 -14.78
CA SER A 74 -6.35 8.67 -16.03
C SER A 74 -6.88 7.26 -15.76
N GLU A 75 -7.60 6.70 -16.75
CA GLU A 75 -8.01 5.30 -16.68
C GLU A 75 -6.77 4.39 -16.74
N ILE A 76 -6.72 3.42 -15.83
CA ILE A 76 -5.68 2.39 -15.78
C ILE A 76 -6.34 1.04 -16.06
N THR A 77 -5.86 0.37 -17.11
CA THR A 77 -6.42 -0.91 -17.55
C THR A 77 -5.78 -2.08 -16.84
N ARG A 78 -6.57 -3.12 -16.55
CA ARG A 78 -6.12 -4.37 -15.98
C ARG A 78 -6.05 -5.43 -17.09
N PRO A 79 -5.04 -6.33 -17.10
CA PRO A 79 -4.97 -7.44 -18.08
C PRO A 79 -6.21 -8.34 -18.08
N ALA A 80 -6.85 -8.50 -16.92
CA ALA A 80 -8.14 -9.21 -16.78
C ALA A 80 -8.93 -8.60 -15.63
N GLY A 81 -10.11 -8.08 -15.92
CA GLY A 81 -11.00 -7.43 -14.94
C GLY A 81 -11.28 -5.97 -15.27
N PRO A 82 -12.00 -5.25 -14.39
CA PRO A 82 -12.37 -3.86 -14.63
C PRO A 82 -11.16 -2.93 -14.54
N SER A 83 -11.17 -1.88 -15.37
CA SER A 83 -10.27 -0.73 -15.27
C SER A 83 -10.52 0.05 -13.98
N TYR A 84 -9.56 0.88 -13.60
CA TYR A 84 -9.69 1.81 -12.48
C TYR A 84 -9.40 3.24 -12.92
N THR A 85 -10.22 4.18 -12.44
CA THR A 85 -9.98 5.62 -12.56
C THR A 85 -10.16 6.25 -11.20
N TYR A 86 -9.15 6.98 -10.71
CA TYR A 86 -9.30 7.75 -9.49
C TYR A 86 -10.30 8.87 -9.70
N SER A 87 -11.24 9.02 -8.79
CA SER A 87 -12.15 10.17 -8.70
C SER A 87 -11.97 10.86 -7.35
N PRO A 88 -11.91 12.21 -7.31
CA PRO A 88 -11.79 12.96 -6.06
C PRO A 88 -12.94 12.65 -5.11
N VAL A 89 -12.64 12.19 -3.93
CA VAL A 89 -13.61 11.82 -2.87
C VAL A 89 -12.92 11.88 -1.51
N SER A 90 -13.66 12.26 -0.45
CA SER A 90 -13.14 12.14 0.92
C SER A 90 -12.84 10.67 1.25
N PRO A 91 -11.78 10.41 2.04
CA PRO A 91 -10.89 11.35 2.72
C PRO A 91 -9.70 11.83 1.89
N PHE A 92 -9.65 11.54 0.60
CA PHE A 92 -8.45 11.72 -0.22
C PHE A 92 -8.30 13.12 -0.80
N THR A 93 -9.39 13.87 -0.95
CA THR A 93 -9.40 15.13 -1.69
C THR A 93 -9.32 16.35 -0.80
N ASP A 94 -8.58 17.35 -1.25
CA ASP A 94 -8.68 18.72 -0.78
C ASP A 94 -8.68 19.72 -1.96
N SER A 95 -8.50 21.02 -1.68
CA SER A 95 -8.48 22.09 -2.70
C SER A 95 -7.11 22.73 -2.88
N TYR A 96 -6.09 22.25 -2.17
CA TYR A 96 -4.75 22.80 -2.21
C TYR A 96 -3.91 22.16 -3.32
N SER A 97 -2.72 22.65 -3.54
CA SER A 97 -1.78 22.13 -4.52
C SER A 97 -0.35 22.26 -4.00
N ASP A 98 0.57 21.51 -4.59
CA ASP A 98 1.98 21.47 -4.18
C ASP A 98 2.15 21.05 -2.71
N SER A 99 1.32 20.09 -2.26
CA SER A 99 1.36 19.46 -0.96
C SER A 99 2.09 18.11 -1.01
N LEU A 100 2.41 17.52 0.14
CA LEU A 100 2.87 16.12 0.21
C LEU A 100 1.77 15.16 -0.21
N ALA A 101 0.52 15.49 0.13
CA ALA A 101 -0.67 14.73 -0.24
C ALA A 101 -0.83 14.63 -1.76
N ASP A 102 -0.64 15.75 -2.47
CA ASP A 102 -0.66 15.76 -3.93
C ASP A 102 0.43 14.90 -4.57
N VAL A 103 1.66 15.02 -4.06
CA VAL A 103 2.78 14.22 -4.55
C VAL A 103 2.53 12.74 -4.33
N ALA A 104 2.08 12.36 -3.14
CA ALA A 104 1.74 10.98 -2.80
C ALA A 104 0.59 10.45 -3.68
N MET A 105 -0.47 11.25 -3.88
CA MET A 105 -1.59 10.91 -4.75
C MET A 105 -1.13 10.74 -6.21
N TYR A 106 -0.31 11.62 -6.73
CA TYR A 106 0.19 11.52 -8.10
C TYR A 106 0.89 10.18 -8.34
N TYR A 107 1.82 9.80 -7.45
CA TYR A 107 2.57 8.55 -7.57
C TYR A 107 1.79 7.29 -7.17
N TRP A 108 0.65 7.45 -6.52
CA TRP A 108 -0.26 6.35 -6.26
C TRP A 108 -1.25 6.13 -7.41
N ARG A 109 -1.90 7.20 -7.92
CA ARG A 109 -2.95 7.12 -8.94
C ARG A 109 -2.44 6.97 -10.37
N SER A 110 -1.13 7.02 -10.57
CA SER A 110 -0.48 6.90 -11.87
C SER A 110 0.14 5.51 -12.02
N ASP A 111 -0.01 4.92 -13.21
CA ASP A 111 0.75 3.73 -13.57
C ASP A 111 2.21 4.15 -13.86
N LEU A 112 3.10 3.83 -12.92
CA LEU A 112 4.50 4.24 -12.98
C LEU A 112 5.29 3.45 -14.03
N ARG A 113 4.75 2.34 -14.52
CA ARG A 113 5.43 1.44 -15.44
C ARG A 113 4.49 0.84 -16.49
N SER A 114 3.87 1.68 -17.29
CA SER A 114 2.93 1.29 -18.36
C SER A 114 3.51 0.32 -19.42
N THR A 115 4.80 -0.01 -19.33
CA THR A 115 5.47 -0.96 -20.22
C THR A 115 5.53 -2.39 -19.67
N ILE A 116 5.09 -2.62 -18.44
CA ILE A 116 4.98 -3.95 -17.85
C ILE A 116 3.53 -4.20 -17.41
N ASP A 117 3.15 -5.46 -17.25
CA ASP A 117 1.79 -5.83 -16.90
C ASP A 117 1.36 -5.28 -15.54
N ASN A 118 0.12 -4.85 -15.42
CA ASN A 118 -0.50 -4.40 -14.18
C ASN A 118 -0.91 -5.60 -13.32
N LYS A 119 0.04 -6.14 -12.53
CA LYS A 119 -0.11 -7.37 -11.72
C LYS A 119 0.23 -7.18 -10.24
N VAL A 120 0.26 -5.93 -9.75
CA VAL A 120 0.45 -5.68 -8.31
C VAL A 120 -0.74 -6.24 -7.53
N PRO A 121 -0.52 -7.00 -6.44
CA PRO A 121 -1.62 -7.49 -5.61
C PRO A 121 -2.43 -6.36 -5.00
N SER A 122 -3.73 -6.33 -5.27
CA SER A 122 -4.66 -5.32 -4.74
C SER A 122 -5.45 -5.87 -3.55
N THR A 123 -5.87 -4.98 -2.67
CA THR A 123 -6.74 -5.28 -1.51
C THR A 123 -7.94 -4.32 -1.51
N THR A 124 -8.92 -4.55 -0.64
CA THR A 124 -10.04 -3.62 -0.48
C THR A 124 -9.58 -2.23 -0.05
N ALA A 125 -8.57 -2.15 0.84
CA ALA A 125 -8.03 -0.87 1.31
C ALA A 125 -7.10 -0.21 0.27
N ASN A 126 -6.43 -0.99 -0.59
CA ASN A 126 -5.61 -0.49 -1.68
C ASN A 126 -5.99 -1.21 -2.98
N PRO A 127 -6.89 -0.63 -3.79
CA PRO A 127 -7.38 -1.25 -5.02
C PRO A 127 -6.36 -1.21 -6.17
N ALA A 128 -5.21 -0.55 -6.00
CA ALA A 128 -4.21 -0.39 -7.05
C ALA A 128 -3.58 -1.73 -7.44
N PHE A 129 -3.76 -2.10 -8.69
CA PHE A 129 -3.18 -3.29 -9.33
C PHE A 129 -2.06 -2.94 -10.31
N TRP A 130 -1.77 -1.67 -10.48
CA TRP A 130 -0.70 -1.10 -11.30
C TRP A 130 0.53 -0.79 -10.44
N GLN A 131 1.66 -0.51 -11.08
CA GLN A 131 2.86 -0.10 -10.37
C GLN A 131 2.68 1.32 -9.83
N HIS A 132 2.66 1.44 -8.51
CA HIS A 132 2.40 2.68 -7.76
C HIS A 132 3.32 2.77 -6.56
N MET A 133 3.44 3.95 -5.96
CA MET A 133 4.18 4.17 -4.73
C MET A 133 3.23 4.35 -3.54
N VAL A 134 3.45 3.56 -2.49
CA VAL A 134 2.78 3.71 -1.19
C VAL A 134 3.70 4.47 -0.24
N THR A 135 3.19 5.51 0.42
CA THR A 135 3.97 6.37 1.31
C THR A 135 3.56 6.16 2.77
N TYR A 136 4.54 5.99 3.64
CA TYR A 136 4.37 6.01 5.08
C TYR A 136 5.01 7.29 5.64
N GLY A 137 4.22 8.09 6.37
CA GLY A 137 4.69 9.27 7.08
C GLY A 137 5.12 8.92 8.51
N VAL A 138 6.27 9.45 8.95
CA VAL A 138 6.73 9.32 10.34
C VAL A 138 7.13 10.68 10.85
N GLY A 139 6.38 11.19 11.83
CA GLY A 139 6.69 12.42 12.55
C GLY A 139 7.44 12.13 13.86
N LEU A 140 8.54 12.84 14.14
CA LEU A 140 9.31 12.70 15.37
C LEU A 140 9.05 13.90 16.27
N GLY A 141 8.32 13.71 17.37
CA GLY A 141 8.01 14.78 18.32
C GLY A 141 7.08 15.86 17.77
N VAL A 142 6.36 15.58 16.69
CA VAL A 142 5.47 16.54 16.03
C VAL A 142 4.08 15.93 15.83
N SER A 143 3.05 16.76 15.93
CA SER A 143 1.65 16.37 15.77
C SER A 143 0.90 17.38 14.91
N GLY A 144 -0.05 16.91 14.13
CA GLY A 144 -1.03 17.74 13.43
C GLY A 144 -2.28 18.00 14.28
N THR A 145 -3.34 18.39 13.61
CA THR A 145 -4.66 18.69 14.21
C THR A 145 -5.70 17.64 13.82
N VAL A 146 -5.48 16.90 12.74
CA VAL A 146 -6.35 15.81 12.27
C VAL A 146 -5.96 14.52 12.99
N ASP A 147 -6.97 13.79 13.50
CA ASP A 147 -6.76 12.50 14.14
C ASP A 147 -6.41 11.44 13.08
N PRO A 148 -5.24 10.77 13.18
CA PRO A 148 -4.85 9.75 12.23
C PRO A 148 -5.80 8.54 12.20
N GLU A 149 -6.37 8.14 13.34
CA GLU A 149 -7.29 7.01 13.41
C GLU A 149 -8.56 7.31 12.62
N ASP A 150 -9.15 8.50 12.82
CA ASP A 150 -10.33 8.96 12.07
C ASP A 150 -10.03 9.05 10.57
N ALA A 151 -8.87 9.61 10.20
CA ALA A 151 -8.48 9.78 8.81
C ALA A 151 -8.33 8.42 8.07
N PHE A 152 -7.71 7.43 8.68
CA PHE A 152 -7.58 6.09 8.09
C PHE A 152 -8.88 5.29 8.15
N ALA A 153 -9.71 5.45 9.19
CA ALA A 153 -11.03 4.82 9.29
C ALA A 153 -11.99 5.29 8.20
N ALA A 154 -11.85 6.55 7.75
CA ALA A 154 -12.62 7.11 6.65
C ALA A 154 -12.32 6.47 5.27
N ILE A 155 -11.23 5.71 5.15
CA ILE A 155 -10.93 5.00 3.89
C ILE A 155 -11.96 3.88 3.68
N GLY A 156 -12.79 4.03 2.64
CA GLY A 156 -13.88 3.09 2.34
C GLY A 156 -15.19 3.40 3.04
N ASP A 157 -15.22 4.41 3.92
CA ASP A 157 -16.45 4.96 4.47
C ASP A 157 -16.93 6.17 3.64
N THR A 158 -18.07 6.04 3.00
CA THR A 158 -18.63 7.12 2.15
C THR A 158 -19.40 8.17 2.95
N THR A 159 -19.54 8.01 4.26
CA THR A 159 -20.31 8.89 5.15
C THR A 159 -19.42 9.85 5.92
N THR A 160 -18.18 9.47 6.21
CA THR A 160 -17.24 10.31 6.94
C THR A 160 -16.47 11.23 6.00
N THR A 161 -16.48 12.52 6.30
CA THR A 161 -15.71 13.53 5.57
C THR A 161 -14.57 14.03 6.44
N ILE A 162 -13.34 13.96 5.96
CA ILE A 162 -12.18 14.58 6.58
C ILE A 162 -11.95 15.94 5.96
N SER A 163 -11.77 16.97 6.79
CA SER A 163 -11.44 18.32 6.35
C SER A 163 -9.94 18.56 6.58
N TRP A 164 -9.19 18.59 5.51
CA TRP A 164 -7.75 18.84 5.56
C TRP A 164 -7.47 20.34 5.68
N PRO A 165 -6.60 20.77 6.60
CA PRO A 165 -6.21 22.18 6.68
C PRO A 165 -5.26 22.56 5.55
N ASP A 166 -5.21 23.88 5.23
CA ASP A 166 -4.25 24.41 4.27
C ASP A 166 -2.82 24.17 4.76
N PRO A 167 -2.00 23.39 4.06
CA PRO A 167 -0.63 23.09 4.47
C PRO A 167 0.27 24.32 4.58
N SER A 168 -0.12 25.43 3.94
CA SER A 168 0.62 26.70 4.02
C SER A 168 0.25 27.56 5.23
N ALA A 169 -0.87 27.25 5.90
CA ALA A 169 -1.41 28.09 6.97
C ALA A 169 -0.64 28.00 8.29
N SER A 170 -0.09 26.83 8.62
CA SER A 170 0.64 26.62 9.88
C SER A 170 1.60 25.44 9.81
N ASP A 171 2.47 25.35 10.79
CA ASP A 171 3.39 24.20 10.88
C ASP A 171 2.67 22.91 11.25
N THR A 172 1.63 22.97 12.10
CA THR A 172 0.80 21.81 12.40
C THR A 172 0.06 21.28 11.17
N ALA A 173 -0.42 22.16 10.28
CA ALA A 173 -1.05 21.78 9.03
C ALA A 173 -0.09 21.05 8.07
N LYS A 174 1.22 21.30 8.16
CA LYS A 174 2.21 20.53 7.39
C LYS A 174 2.40 19.10 7.92
N ILE A 175 2.09 18.86 9.19
CA ILE A 175 2.07 17.51 9.74
C ILE A 175 0.78 16.79 9.33
N ASP A 176 -0.34 17.52 9.27
CA ASP A 176 -1.58 17.01 8.70
C ASP A 176 -1.41 16.64 7.21
N ASP A 177 -0.62 17.42 6.45
CA ASP A 177 -0.25 17.11 5.07
C ASP A 177 0.59 15.82 4.95
N LEU A 178 1.49 15.56 5.90
CA LEU A 178 2.23 14.30 5.96
C LEU A 178 1.31 13.11 6.27
N LEU A 179 0.33 13.27 7.17
CA LEU A 179 -0.73 12.29 7.41
C LEU A 179 -1.55 12.07 6.15
N HIS A 180 -1.97 13.15 5.48
CA HIS A 180 -2.77 13.11 4.26
C HIS A 180 -2.03 12.38 3.12
N ALA A 181 -0.71 12.56 2.99
CA ALA A 181 0.11 11.82 2.05
C ALA A 181 0.07 10.29 2.31
N GLY A 182 0.07 9.89 3.58
CA GLY A 182 -0.14 8.49 3.98
C GLY A 182 -1.52 7.96 3.57
N VAL A 183 -2.58 8.72 3.81
CA VAL A 183 -3.96 8.39 3.43
C VAL A 183 -4.09 8.30 1.91
N ASN A 184 -3.59 9.28 1.17
CA ASN A 184 -3.69 9.37 -0.28
C ASN A 184 -3.00 8.21 -1.00
N SER A 185 -1.89 7.75 -0.48
CA SER A 185 -1.15 6.63 -1.06
C SER A 185 -1.54 5.25 -0.49
N ARG A 186 -2.56 5.19 0.39
CA ARG A 186 -2.98 3.94 1.07
C ARG A 186 -1.87 3.35 1.93
N GLY A 187 -0.98 4.20 2.44
CA GLY A 187 0.13 3.83 3.32
C GLY A 187 -0.24 3.85 4.80
N GLY A 188 0.45 4.70 5.54
CA GLY A 188 0.22 4.90 6.97
C GLY A 188 0.89 6.17 7.49
N PHE A 189 0.56 6.52 8.73
CA PHE A 189 1.18 7.64 9.45
C PHE A 189 1.44 7.23 10.89
N PHE A 190 2.59 7.65 11.42
CA PHE A 190 2.99 7.40 12.79
C PHE A 190 3.63 8.67 13.36
N SER A 191 3.16 9.11 14.52
CA SER A 191 3.83 10.12 15.32
C SER A 191 4.52 9.43 16.49
N ALA A 192 5.75 9.80 16.77
CA ALA A 192 6.56 9.25 17.85
C ALA A 192 7.10 10.38 18.71
N ALA A 193 6.77 10.40 19.99
CA ALA A 193 7.21 11.41 20.92
C ALA A 193 8.66 11.18 21.41
N ASP A 194 9.12 9.93 21.36
CA ASP A 194 10.44 9.54 21.82
C ASP A 194 11.07 8.42 20.96
N PRO A 195 12.36 8.08 21.18
CA PRO A 195 13.03 7.03 20.39
C PRO A 195 12.43 5.63 20.52
N VAL A 196 11.75 5.31 21.61
CA VAL A 196 11.12 3.98 21.81
C VAL A 196 9.85 3.90 20.96
N GLU A 197 8.98 4.90 21.04
CA GLU A 197 7.79 5.02 20.19
C GLU A 197 8.15 5.05 18.70
N PHE A 198 9.27 5.70 18.36
CA PHE A 198 9.79 5.70 17.00
C PHE A 198 10.16 4.27 16.54
N ALA A 199 10.91 3.52 17.34
CA ALA A 199 11.29 2.15 17.00
C ALA A 199 10.06 1.24 16.85
N GLU A 200 9.05 1.40 17.71
CA GLU A 200 7.79 0.71 17.62
C GLU A 200 6.98 1.11 16.37
N GLY A 201 6.92 2.42 16.07
CA GLY A 201 6.28 2.93 14.86
C GLY A 201 6.91 2.39 13.58
N LEU A 202 8.24 2.43 13.48
CA LEU A 202 8.97 1.86 12.35
C LEU A 202 8.75 0.34 12.25
N SER A 203 8.75 -0.36 13.37
CA SER A 203 8.44 -1.80 13.40
C SER A 203 7.02 -2.07 12.86
N ARG A 204 6.03 -1.27 13.26
CA ARG A 204 4.65 -1.39 12.72
C ARG A 204 4.60 -1.16 11.21
N VAL A 205 5.34 -0.16 10.69
CA VAL A 205 5.46 0.06 9.22
C VAL A 205 6.02 -1.17 8.53
N LEU A 206 7.13 -1.72 9.03
CA LEU A 206 7.77 -2.88 8.43
C LEU A 206 6.89 -4.13 8.51
N VAL A 207 6.15 -4.32 9.60
CA VAL A 207 5.15 -5.41 9.72
C VAL A 207 4.02 -5.21 8.71
N ALA A 208 3.47 -4.01 8.58
CA ALA A 208 2.39 -3.71 7.63
C ALA A 208 2.84 -3.95 6.16
N ILE A 209 4.05 -3.55 5.81
CA ILE A 209 4.65 -3.82 4.50
C ILE A 209 4.80 -5.33 4.28
N ASN A 210 5.32 -6.05 5.27
CA ASN A 210 5.52 -7.49 5.19
C ASN A 210 4.18 -8.24 5.06
N GLU A 211 3.15 -7.86 5.80
CA GLU A 211 1.81 -8.42 5.67
C GLU A 211 1.20 -8.20 4.27
N ARG A 212 1.42 -7.04 3.67
CA ARG A 212 0.96 -6.74 2.29
C ARG A 212 1.70 -7.56 1.24
N THR A 213 3.01 -7.72 1.39
CA THR A 213 3.84 -8.43 0.41
C THR A 213 3.73 -9.94 0.52
N ALA A 214 3.41 -10.45 1.70
CA ALA A 214 3.44 -11.87 2.02
C ALA A 214 2.03 -12.50 2.10
N SER A 215 0.97 -11.71 1.99
CA SER A 215 -0.41 -12.23 1.90
C SER A 215 -0.65 -12.78 0.49
N GLY A 216 -0.17 -13.98 0.24
CA GLY A 216 -0.44 -14.74 -0.98
C GLY A 216 -1.51 -15.79 -0.70
N SER A 217 -2.60 -15.81 -1.48
CA SER A 217 -3.49 -16.96 -1.53
C SER A 217 -3.30 -17.68 -2.86
N ASN A 218 -2.93 -18.97 -2.80
CA ASN A 218 -2.94 -19.83 -3.95
C ASN A 218 -4.25 -20.64 -3.96
N VAL A 219 -4.90 -20.65 -5.12
CA VAL A 219 -6.11 -21.47 -5.35
C VAL A 219 -5.74 -22.64 -6.23
N ALA A 220 -6.02 -23.85 -5.76
CA ALA A 220 -5.89 -25.07 -6.52
C ALA A 220 -7.22 -25.80 -6.57
N ALA A 221 -7.57 -26.36 -7.72
CA ALA A 221 -8.73 -27.23 -7.87
C ALA A 221 -8.28 -28.68 -8.06
N ASN A 222 -9.04 -29.63 -7.56
CA ASN A 222 -8.77 -31.05 -7.70
C ASN A 222 -9.14 -31.62 -9.10
N SER A 223 -9.69 -30.79 -9.96
CA SER A 223 -10.06 -31.17 -11.32
C SER A 223 -9.98 -30.00 -12.29
N VAL A 224 -9.56 -30.25 -13.52
CA VAL A 224 -9.61 -29.24 -14.61
C VAL A 224 -11.02 -29.16 -15.25
N ALA A 225 -11.90 -30.10 -14.95
CA ALA A 225 -13.30 -30.09 -15.35
C ALA A 225 -14.18 -29.93 -14.11
N LEU A 226 -14.98 -28.88 -14.07
CA LEU A 226 -15.91 -28.62 -12.95
C LEU A 226 -17.03 -29.68 -12.99
N LYS A 227 -17.07 -30.54 -11.99
CA LYS A 227 -18.13 -31.54 -11.72
C LYS A 227 -18.69 -31.26 -10.33
N GLU A 228 -19.84 -31.87 -10.00
CA GLU A 228 -20.49 -31.64 -8.69
C GLU A 228 -19.63 -31.98 -7.46
N GLU A 229 -18.58 -32.82 -7.62
CA GLU A 229 -17.65 -33.19 -6.56
C GLU A 229 -16.33 -32.39 -6.62
N THR A 230 -16.23 -31.38 -7.51
CA THR A 230 -15.02 -30.55 -7.62
C THR A 230 -14.91 -29.67 -6.41
N ARG A 231 -13.70 -29.60 -5.86
CA ARG A 231 -13.38 -28.72 -4.73
C ARG A 231 -12.30 -27.72 -5.11
N ILE A 232 -12.41 -26.53 -4.56
CA ILE A 232 -11.34 -25.52 -4.56
C ILE A 232 -10.62 -25.59 -3.23
N PHE A 233 -9.31 -25.70 -3.28
CA PHE A 233 -8.44 -25.59 -2.12
C PHE A 233 -7.76 -24.23 -2.17
N GLN A 234 -7.98 -23.45 -1.12
CA GLN A 234 -7.35 -22.14 -0.95
C GLN A 234 -6.35 -22.21 0.19
N ALA A 235 -5.07 -22.03 -0.15
CA ALA A 235 -4.03 -21.85 0.83
C ALA A 235 -3.78 -20.36 1.02
N SER A 236 -3.76 -19.92 2.27
CA SER A 236 -3.38 -18.56 2.67
C SER A 236 -2.26 -18.60 3.70
N PHE A 237 -1.38 -17.62 3.63
CA PHE A 237 -0.27 -17.49 4.55
C PHE A 237 -0.11 -16.01 4.93
N VAL A 238 0.06 -15.75 6.22
CA VAL A 238 0.32 -14.41 6.74
C VAL A 238 1.76 -14.37 7.26
N ALA A 239 2.64 -13.73 6.52
CA ALA A 239 4.01 -13.50 6.95
C ALA A 239 4.02 -12.54 8.16
N GLY A 240 5.06 -12.63 8.97
CA GLY A 240 5.14 -11.85 10.21
C GLY A 240 4.43 -12.52 11.38
N LYS A 241 3.23 -13.06 11.17
CA LYS A 241 2.53 -13.89 12.16
C LYS A 241 2.85 -15.37 12.04
N TRP A 242 3.48 -15.77 10.94
CA TRP A 242 3.80 -17.17 10.62
C TRP A 242 2.59 -18.10 10.76
N THR A 243 1.41 -17.59 10.38
CA THR A 243 0.17 -18.35 10.37
C THR A 243 -0.22 -18.69 8.95
N GLY A 244 -0.74 -19.89 8.76
CA GLY A 244 -1.27 -20.34 7.48
C GLY A 244 -2.62 -21.02 7.67
N GLU A 245 -3.44 -21.01 6.62
CA GLU A 245 -4.70 -21.72 6.56
C GLU A 245 -4.82 -22.42 5.22
N LEU A 246 -5.36 -23.62 5.23
CA LEU A 246 -5.81 -24.33 4.06
C LEU A 246 -7.31 -24.58 4.21
N ALA A 247 -8.09 -24.07 3.28
CA ALA A 247 -9.55 -24.23 3.29
C ALA A 247 -10.03 -24.94 2.02
N SER A 248 -11.04 -25.78 2.15
CA SER A 248 -11.71 -26.46 1.05
C SER A 248 -13.12 -25.89 0.87
N TYR A 249 -13.47 -25.57 -0.36
CA TYR A 249 -14.78 -25.04 -0.74
C TYR A 249 -15.44 -25.94 -1.77
N ALA A 250 -16.73 -26.19 -1.59
CA ALA A 250 -17.53 -26.87 -2.60
C ALA A 250 -17.80 -25.95 -3.80
N ILE A 251 -17.91 -26.55 -4.98
CA ILE A 251 -18.36 -25.89 -6.21
C ILE A 251 -19.71 -26.47 -6.59
N SER A 252 -20.64 -25.59 -6.93
CA SER A 252 -21.96 -25.95 -7.48
C SER A 252 -22.24 -25.13 -8.75
N ALA A 253 -23.37 -25.39 -9.38
CA ALA A 253 -23.84 -24.60 -10.51
C ALA A 253 -24.05 -23.10 -10.16
N ALA A 254 -24.22 -22.78 -8.88
CA ALA A 254 -24.32 -21.39 -8.38
C ALA A 254 -22.95 -20.74 -8.11
N GLY A 255 -21.85 -21.46 -8.31
CA GLY A 255 -20.48 -21.00 -8.07
C GLY A 255 -19.82 -21.64 -6.86
N VAL A 256 -18.78 -21.00 -6.36
CA VAL A 256 -18.01 -21.44 -5.18
C VAL A 256 -18.78 -21.07 -3.91
N ALA A 257 -18.87 -22.04 -2.96
CA ALA A 257 -19.51 -21.79 -1.68
C ALA A 257 -18.83 -20.63 -0.90
N ALA A 258 -19.64 -19.79 -0.28
CA ALA A 258 -19.12 -18.65 0.49
C ALA A 258 -18.43 -19.08 1.80
N THR A 259 -18.76 -20.26 2.33
CA THR A 259 -18.14 -20.83 3.53
C THR A 259 -17.36 -22.10 3.18
N PRO A 260 -16.18 -22.31 3.77
CA PRO A 260 -15.42 -23.52 3.55
C PRO A 260 -16.10 -24.72 4.21
N GLU A 261 -16.05 -25.87 3.56
CA GLU A 261 -16.47 -27.14 4.16
C GLU A 261 -15.47 -27.68 5.18
N TRP A 262 -14.21 -27.31 4.99
CA TRP A 262 -13.12 -27.78 5.84
C TRP A 262 -12.03 -26.72 5.93
N ARG A 263 -11.40 -26.63 7.12
CA ARG A 263 -10.24 -25.80 7.39
C ARG A 263 -9.13 -26.63 8.03
N GLY A 264 -7.90 -26.48 7.54
CA GLY A 264 -6.72 -27.18 8.07
C GLY A 264 -6.49 -26.88 9.54
N SER A 265 -6.67 -25.62 9.97
CA SER A 265 -6.51 -25.19 11.37
C SER A 265 -7.44 -25.93 12.34
N GLN A 266 -8.62 -26.34 11.88
CA GLN A 266 -9.59 -27.08 12.71
C GLN A 266 -9.19 -28.54 12.95
N GLY A 267 -8.39 -29.13 12.06
CA GLY A 267 -7.86 -30.49 12.17
C GLY A 267 -6.55 -30.61 12.94
N ILE A 268 -5.90 -29.49 13.27
CA ILE A 268 -4.62 -29.51 13.99
C ILE A 268 -4.89 -29.65 15.49
N PRO A 269 -4.37 -30.71 16.16
CA PRO A 269 -4.54 -30.90 17.61
C PRO A 269 -3.97 -29.73 18.42
N VAL A 270 -4.45 -29.53 19.62
CA VAL A 270 -3.83 -28.58 20.58
C VAL A 270 -2.37 -28.98 20.87
N VAL A 271 -1.53 -28.00 21.23
CA VAL A 271 -0.07 -28.19 21.35
C VAL A 271 0.30 -29.39 22.24
N ALA A 272 -0.44 -29.63 23.31
CA ALA A 272 -0.20 -30.76 24.21
C ALA A 272 -0.40 -32.16 23.57
N ASN A 273 -1.10 -32.22 22.45
CA ASN A 273 -1.44 -33.47 21.75
C ASN A 273 -0.75 -33.57 20.37
N ARG A 274 0.34 -32.81 20.15
CA ARG A 274 1.11 -32.84 18.90
C ARG A 274 2.41 -33.59 19.08
N ASP A 275 2.66 -34.51 18.19
CA ASP A 275 4.02 -35.07 18.00
C ASP A 275 4.75 -34.19 16.99
N VAL A 276 5.87 -33.61 17.38
CA VAL A 276 6.71 -32.78 16.50
C VAL A 276 7.97 -33.59 16.18
N PHE A 277 8.11 -33.95 14.92
CA PHE A 277 9.29 -34.64 14.42
C PHE A 277 10.21 -33.64 13.73
N THR A 278 11.51 -33.70 14.00
CA THR A 278 12.55 -32.94 13.33
C THR A 278 13.67 -33.87 12.90
N TRP A 279 14.35 -33.48 11.85
CA TRP A 279 15.53 -34.19 11.39
C TRP A 279 16.78 -33.58 12.08
N SER A 280 17.68 -34.43 12.61
CA SER A 280 18.95 -34.01 13.20
C SER A 280 20.10 -34.24 12.23
#